data_cebb7045a66ccf971a007f77d0f9b26e
#
_entry.id   cebb7045a66ccf971a007f77d0f9b26e
#
_cell.length_a   1.000
_cell.length_b   1.000
_cell.length_c   1.000
_cell.angle_alpha   90.00
_cell.angle_beta   90.00
_cell.angle_gamma   90.00
#
_symmetry.space_group_name_H-M   'P 1'
#
loop_
_entity.id
_entity.type
_entity.pdbx_description
1 polymer ?
#
loop_
_entity_poly.entity_id
_entity_poly.type
_entity_poly.pdbx_seq_one_letter_code
_entity_poly.pdbx_strand_id
1 'polypeptide(L)'
;RRTAPQHGGRAEKRHWKIQHGTGLSFVTVGDFSFCDFLDLTIALGTVTYIFRNVGSAFDTYFVMTRGDGSRNIPVMEMTKWLNTKYHYIVLELSSNQTFQPSLEWLENDDALAGQLGFHAKPVLPGPITNLPLSKDKTEVS
;
A
#
# COMPACT_ATOMS: atom_id res chain seq x y z
N ARG A 1 16.31 -7.24 1.98
CA ARG A 1 15.00 -7.54 1.39
C ARG A 1 13.95 -7.07 2.38
N ARG A 2 13.16 -6.08 2.01
CA ARG A 2 12.11 -5.51 2.86
C ARG A 2 10.79 -6.10 2.37
N THR A 3 10.29 -7.11 3.06
CA THR A 3 8.92 -7.59 2.83
C THR A 3 7.95 -6.62 3.47
N ALA A 4 6.94 -6.21 2.71
CA ALA A 4 5.76 -5.52 3.25
C ALA A 4 5.15 -6.33 4.41
N PRO A 5 4.36 -5.70 5.31
CA PRO A 5 3.66 -6.44 6.35
C PRO A 5 2.94 -7.62 5.70
N GLN A 6 3.21 -8.83 6.20
CA GLN A 6 2.59 -10.03 5.64
C GLN A 6 1.08 -9.94 5.84
N HIS A 7 0.41 -9.48 4.80
CA HIS A 7 -1.00 -9.74 4.60
C HIS A 7 -1.05 -11.24 4.27
N GLY A 8 -1.88 -11.98 4.52
CA GLY A 8 -1.86 -13.39 4.22
C GLY A 8 -2.24 -14.19 5.42
N GLY A 9 -3.41 -13.93 5.85
CA GLY A 9 -3.85 -14.60 7.02
C GLY A 9 -5.13 -15.38 6.82
N ARG A 10 -5.63 -15.82 7.95
CA ARG A 10 -6.92 -16.50 8.08
C ARG A 10 -8.08 -15.66 7.53
N ALA A 11 -7.99 -14.32 7.61
CA ALA A 11 -9.03 -13.40 7.17
C ALA A 11 -9.19 -13.39 5.66
N GLU A 12 -8.10 -13.23 4.89
CA GLU A 12 -8.09 -13.24 3.43
C GLU A 12 -8.65 -14.53 2.86
N LYS A 13 -8.12 -15.67 3.33
CA LYS A 13 -8.62 -17.00 2.94
C LYS A 13 -10.12 -17.17 3.20
N ARG A 14 -10.62 -16.59 4.30
CA ARG A 14 -12.05 -16.60 4.60
C ARG A 14 -12.82 -15.74 3.60
N HIS A 15 -12.32 -14.55 3.25
CA HIS A 15 -12.95 -13.65 2.27
C HIS A 15 -12.99 -14.29 0.88
N TRP A 16 -11.90 -14.90 0.42
CA TRP A 16 -11.86 -15.60 -0.86
C TRP A 16 -12.89 -16.74 -0.93
N LYS A 17 -13.02 -17.50 0.16
CA LYS A 17 -14.04 -18.55 0.24
C LYS A 17 -15.47 -18.00 0.17
N ILE A 18 -15.73 -16.86 0.81
CA ILE A 18 -17.04 -16.20 0.74
C ILE A 18 -17.30 -15.69 -0.67
N GLN A 19 -16.36 -14.97 -1.27
CA GLN A 19 -16.48 -14.45 -2.63
C GLN A 19 -16.76 -15.58 -3.63
N HIS A 20 -15.98 -16.62 -3.60
CA HIS A 20 -16.18 -17.79 -4.48
C HIS A 20 -17.51 -18.49 -4.19
N GLY A 21 -17.86 -18.67 -2.91
CA GLY A 21 -19.12 -19.31 -2.50
C GLY A 21 -20.38 -18.54 -2.89
N THR A 22 -20.28 -17.24 -3.16
CA THR A 22 -21.38 -16.41 -3.71
C THR A 22 -21.46 -16.45 -5.23
N GLY A 23 -20.61 -17.24 -5.90
CA GLY A 23 -20.63 -17.41 -7.36
C GLY A 23 -19.75 -16.43 -8.13
N LEU A 24 -18.87 -15.68 -7.45
CA LEU A 24 -17.89 -14.84 -8.15
C LEU A 24 -16.82 -15.72 -8.82
N SER A 25 -16.54 -15.44 -10.09
CA SER A 25 -15.52 -16.16 -10.87
C SER A 25 -14.10 -15.83 -10.43
N PHE A 26 -13.89 -14.65 -9.85
CA PHE A 26 -12.60 -14.18 -9.36
C PHE A 26 -12.71 -13.79 -7.88
N VAL A 27 -11.63 -14.02 -7.15
CA VAL A 27 -11.45 -13.49 -5.80
C VAL A 27 -10.48 -12.31 -5.85
N THR A 28 -10.70 -11.30 -5.01
CA THR A 28 -9.82 -10.13 -4.96
C THR A 28 -8.57 -10.44 -4.13
N VAL A 29 -7.41 -10.00 -4.60
CA VAL A 29 -6.13 -10.01 -3.87
C VAL A 29 -5.54 -8.60 -3.86
N GLY A 30 -4.82 -8.26 -2.80
CA GLY A 30 -4.22 -6.93 -2.65
C GLY A 30 -5.16 -5.88 -2.06
N ASP A 31 -6.37 -6.24 -1.67
CA ASP A 31 -7.38 -5.36 -1.07
C ASP A 31 -7.42 -5.43 0.46
N PHE A 32 -6.57 -6.26 1.06
CA PHE A 32 -6.39 -6.37 2.51
C PHE A 32 -5.25 -5.50 3.01
N SER A 33 -5.37 -4.20 2.84
CA SER A 33 -4.36 -3.26 3.30
C SER A 33 -4.86 -2.42 4.48
N PHE A 34 -3.92 -1.90 5.28
CA PHE A 34 -4.27 -0.93 6.32
C PHE A 34 -4.54 0.46 5.73
N CYS A 35 -3.85 0.78 4.64
CA CYS A 35 -4.03 2.01 3.87
C CYS A 35 -3.51 1.79 2.45
N ASP A 36 -4.40 1.69 1.47
CA ASP A 36 -4.11 1.33 0.08
C ASP A 36 -3.03 2.20 -0.57
N PHE A 37 -3.08 3.52 -0.31
CA PHE A 37 -2.10 4.46 -0.86
C PHE A 37 -0.72 4.30 -0.24
N LEU A 38 -0.65 3.98 1.04
CA LEU A 38 0.61 3.80 1.72
C LEU A 38 1.28 2.48 1.31
N ASP A 39 0.50 1.41 1.21
CA ASP A 39 0.99 0.13 0.71
C ASP A 39 1.51 0.27 -0.72
N LEU A 40 0.79 1.03 -1.57
CA LEU A 40 1.26 1.33 -2.92
C LEU A 40 2.55 2.18 -2.91
N THR A 41 2.68 3.18 -2.01
CA THR A 41 3.89 3.98 -1.85
C THR A 41 5.10 3.09 -1.55
N ILE A 42 4.93 2.14 -0.65
CA ILE A 42 5.98 1.18 -0.28
C ILE A 42 6.26 0.22 -1.45
N ALA A 43 5.21 -0.29 -2.09
CA ALA A 43 5.30 -1.22 -3.22
C ALA A 43 6.00 -0.60 -4.43
N LEU A 44 5.79 0.67 -4.69
CA LEU A 44 6.45 1.41 -5.79
C LEU A 44 7.87 1.88 -5.44
N GLY A 45 8.30 1.71 -4.18
CA GLY A 45 9.61 2.19 -3.71
C GLY A 45 9.71 3.71 -3.61
N THR A 46 8.56 4.42 -3.54
CA THR A 46 8.49 5.88 -3.51
C THR A 46 8.50 6.47 -2.11
N VAL A 47 8.95 5.70 -1.12
CA VAL A 47 9.08 6.16 0.27
C VAL A 47 10.03 7.36 0.35
N THR A 48 9.54 8.49 0.87
CA THR A 48 10.30 9.71 1.07
C THR A 48 11.52 9.45 1.94
N TYR A 49 12.64 10.11 1.66
CA TYR A 49 13.95 9.82 2.28
C TYR A 49 13.92 9.87 3.82
N ILE A 50 13.11 10.75 4.42
CA ILE A 50 13.00 10.92 5.87
C ILE A 50 12.45 9.67 6.58
N PHE A 51 11.70 8.83 5.87
CA PHE A 51 11.14 7.58 6.39
C PHE A 51 12.00 6.36 6.06
N ARG A 52 13.10 6.54 5.33
CA ARG A 52 14.01 5.44 5.03
C ARG A 52 14.85 5.12 6.26
N ASN A 53 15.19 3.85 6.41
CA ASN A 53 16.07 3.36 7.50
C ASN A 53 15.51 3.53 8.93
N VAL A 54 14.21 3.62 9.10
CA VAL A 54 13.57 3.69 10.43
C VAL A 54 13.38 2.33 11.10
N GLY A 55 13.63 1.24 10.38
CA GLY A 55 13.51 -0.13 10.89
C GLY A 55 13.00 -1.10 9.83
N SER A 56 12.11 -2.02 10.21
CA SER A 56 11.43 -2.93 9.29
C SER A 56 10.46 -2.18 8.37
N ALA A 57 9.93 -2.85 7.35
CA ALA A 57 8.86 -2.28 6.51
C ALA A 57 7.63 -1.89 7.34
N PHE A 58 7.34 -2.67 8.37
CA PHE A 58 6.25 -2.41 9.29
C PHE A 58 6.52 -1.16 10.17
N ASP A 59 7.75 -0.99 10.66
CA ASP A 59 8.14 0.22 11.38
C ASP A 59 8.05 1.45 10.47
N THR A 60 8.53 1.34 9.23
CA THR A 60 8.40 2.41 8.23
C THR A 60 6.95 2.81 8.04
N TYR A 61 6.05 1.84 7.89
CA TYR A 61 4.63 2.06 7.75
C TYR A 61 4.07 2.88 8.93
N PHE A 62 4.37 2.48 10.17
CA PHE A 62 3.87 3.18 11.36
C PHE A 62 4.50 4.56 11.54
N VAL A 63 5.76 4.73 11.21
CA VAL A 63 6.40 6.06 11.28
C VAL A 63 5.81 7.01 10.23
N MET A 64 5.50 6.54 9.04
CA MET A 64 4.80 7.35 8.03
C MET A 64 3.41 7.80 8.51
N THR A 65 2.70 6.94 9.24
CA THR A 65 1.33 7.23 9.71
C THR A 65 1.26 8.03 11.01
N ARG A 66 2.26 7.93 11.88
CA ARG A 66 2.24 8.49 13.24
C ARG A 66 3.39 9.43 13.55
N GLY A 67 4.39 9.46 12.68
CA GLY A 67 5.66 10.14 12.95
C GLY A 67 6.51 9.39 13.96
N ASP A 68 7.65 9.98 14.29
CA ASP A 68 8.54 9.54 15.36
C ASP A 68 9.12 10.78 16.05
N GLY A 69 8.56 11.12 17.20
CA GLY A 69 9.01 12.27 17.98
C GLY A 69 10.45 12.14 18.50
N SER A 70 10.92 10.90 18.73
CA SER A 70 12.29 10.67 19.20
C SER A 70 13.33 10.95 18.13
N ARG A 71 12.97 10.83 16.87
CA ARG A 71 13.81 11.10 15.69
C ARG A 71 13.46 12.40 14.97
N ASN A 72 12.49 13.15 15.52
CA ASN A 72 11.97 14.37 14.90
C ASN A 72 11.43 14.14 13.47
N ILE A 73 10.79 12.99 13.26
CA ILE A 73 10.17 12.64 11.97
C ILE A 73 8.68 12.99 12.03
N PRO A 74 8.19 13.92 11.19
CA PRO A 74 6.79 14.29 11.15
C PRO A 74 5.93 13.15 10.57
N VAL A 75 4.62 13.20 10.82
CA VAL A 75 3.66 12.36 10.14
C VAL A 75 3.51 12.79 8.68
N MET A 76 3.17 11.85 7.79
CA MET A 76 2.74 12.21 6.45
C MET A 76 1.39 12.91 6.48
N GLU A 77 1.16 13.76 5.50
CA GLU A 77 -0.11 14.44 5.39
C GLU A 77 -1.26 13.47 5.12
N MET A 78 -2.39 13.72 5.77
CA MET A 78 -3.63 12.98 5.56
C MET A 78 -4.72 13.94 5.11
N THR A 79 -5.46 13.59 4.08
CA THR A 79 -6.57 14.39 3.58
C THR A 79 -7.78 13.53 3.22
N LYS A 80 -8.91 14.16 2.97
CA LYS A 80 -10.14 13.46 2.58
C LYS A 80 -10.04 12.94 1.16
N TRP A 81 -10.53 11.73 0.99
CA TRP A 81 -10.79 11.18 -0.34
C TRP A 81 -12.04 11.85 -0.91
N LEU A 82 -11.85 12.77 -1.86
CA LEU A 82 -12.92 13.53 -2.49
C LEU A 82 -13.89 14.13 -1.45
N ASN A 83 -15.18 13.99 -1.63
CA ASN A 83 -16.22 14.45 -0.70
C ASN A 83 -16.76 13.34 0.21
N THR A 84 -15.88 12.47 0.68
CA THR A 84 -16.23 11.33 1.55
C THR A 84 -15.74 11.53 2.97
N LYS A 85 -16.10 10.60 3.87
CA LYS A 85 -15.52 10.54 5.23
C LYS A 85 -14.21 9.74 5.28
N TYR A 86 -13.83 9.07 4.20
CA TYR A 86 -12.57 8.36 4.11
C TYR A 86 -11.41 9.34 3.96
N HIS A 87 -10.34 9.09 4.70
CA HIS A 87 -9.10 9.85 4.64
C HIS A 87 -7.98 8.92 4.16
N TYR A 88 -7.12 9.45 3.32
CA TYR A 88 -5.94 8.72 2.85
C TYR A 88 -4.66 9.50 3.16
N ILE A 89 -3.55 8.80 3.22
CA ILE A 89 -2.22 9.38 3.37
C ILE A 89 -1.73 9.81 2.00
N VAL A 90 -1.35 11.08 1.90
CA VAL A 90 -0.97 11.70 0.62
C VAL A 90 0.40 11.20 0.20
N LEU A 91 0.48 10.62 -0.99
CA LEU A 91 1.73 10.24 -1.61
C LEU A 91 2.56 11.49 -1.95
N GLU A 92 3.81 11.52 -1.50
CA GLU A 92 4.75 12.60 -1.81
C GLU A 92 5.70 12.17 -2.90
N LEU A 93 5.72 12.89 -4.01
CA LEU A 93 6.58 12.64 -5.16
C LEU A 93 7.49 13.83 -5.40
N SER A 94 8.60 13.60 -6.08
CA SER A 94 9.51 14.65 -6.53
C SER A 94 9.71 14.54 -8.05
N SER A 95 10.17 15.62 -8.67
CA SER A 95 10.40 15.66 -10.13
C SER A 95 11.42 14.65 -10.64
N ASN A 96 12.34 14.21 -9.76
CA ASN A 96 13.35 13.20 -10.04
C ASN A 96 12.99 11.83 -9.44
N GLN A 97 11.70 11.60 -9.12
CA GLN A 97 11.25 10.36 -8.52
C GLN A 97 11.58 9.15 -9.39
N THR A 98 12.23 8.17 -8.81
CA THR A 98 12.43 6.86 -9.42
C THR A 98 11.49 5.85 -8.80
N PHE A 99 10.99 4.95 -9.63
CA PHE A 99 10.11 3.87 -9.20
C PHE A 99 10.89 2.56 -9.20
N GLN A 100 10.86 1.86 -8.08
CA GLN A 100 11.47 0.54 -7.92
C GLN A 100 10.42 -0.43 -7.36
N PRO A 101 9.53 -0.94 -8.22
CA PRO A 101 8.43 -1.77 -7.78
C PRO A 101 8.90 -3.05 -7.08
N SER A 102 8.24 -3.40 -5.99
CA SER A 102 8.36 -4.68 -5.29
C SER A 102 6.97 -5.15 -4.90
N LEU A 103 6.40 -6.04 -5.71
CA LEU A 103 5.05 -6.55 -5.56
C LEU A 103 5.02 -7.99 -5.03
N GLU A 104 6.10 -8.44 -4.38
CA GLU A 104 6.24 -9.82 -3.85
C GLU A 104 5.04 -10.24 -2.99
N TRP A 105 4.48 -9.32 -2.21
CA TRP A 105 3.31 -9.60 -1.39
C TRP A 105 2.08 -9.94 -2.22
N LEU A 106 1.85 -9.20 -3.31
CA LEU A 106 0.73 -9.42 -4.22
C LEU A 106 0.88 -10.74 -5.00
N GLU A 107 2.11 -11.03 -5.45
CA GLU A 107 2.44 -12.29 -6.11
C GLU A 107 2.24 -13.48 -5.17
N ASN A 108 2.58 -13.33 -3.88
CA ASN A 108 2.34 -14.35 -2.86
C ASN A 108 0.85 -14.59 -2.62
N ASP A 109 0.03 -13.53 -2.58
CA ASP A 109 -1.41 -13.65 -2.40
C ASP A 109 -2.07 -14.30 -3.62
N ASP A 110 -1.65 -13.94 -4.84
CA ASP A 110 -2.10 -14.58 -6.08
C ASP A 110 -1.77 -16.07 -6.08
N ALA A 111 -0.52 -16.41 -5.78
CA ALA A 111 -0.08 -17.82 -5.71
C ALA A 111 -0.85 -18.61 -4.64
N LEU A 112 -1.11 -17.99 -3.48
CA LEU A 112 -1.86 -18.62 -2.40
C LEU A 112 -3.33 -18.83 -2.78
N ALA A 113 -3.95 -17.87 -3.44
CA ALA A 113 -5.31 -18.00 -3.96
C ALA A 113 -5.39 -19.15 -4.97
N GLY A 114 -4.42 -19.22 -5.91
CA GLY A 114 -4.30 -20.30 -6.88
C GLY A 114 -4.14 -21.70 -6.25
N GLN A 115 -3.32 -21.81 -5.19
CA GLN A 115 -3.17 -23.06 -4.42
C GLN A 115 -4.47 -23.52 -3.77
N LEU A 116 -5.36 -22.59 -3.45
CA LEU A 116 -6.69 -22.87 -2.89
C LEU A 116 -7.75 -23.13 -3.97
N GLY A 117 -7.38 -23.11 -5.24
CA GLY A 117 -8.26 -23.36 -6.39
C GLY A 117 -9.08 -22.13 -6.81
N PHE A 118 -8.68 -20.93 -6.41
CA PHE A 118 -9.34 -19.69 -6.79
C PHE A 118 -8.61 -18.99 -7.93
N HIS A 119 -9.35 -18.32 -8.80
CA HIS A 119 -8.81 -17.36 -9.77
C HIS A 119 -8.70 -16.00 -9.09
N ALA A 120 -7.50 -15.48 -8.98
CA ALA A 120 -7.26 -14.19 -8.33
C ALA A 120 -7.37 -13.02 -9.31
N LYS A 121 -7.80 -11.88 -8.79
CA LYS A 121 -7.82 -10.59 -9.48
C LYS A 121 -7.17 -9.54 -8.58
N PRO A 122 -5.98 -9.04 -8.92
CA PRO A 122 -5.32 -7.98 -8.18
C PRO A 122 -6.14 -6.69 -8.15
N VAL A 123 -6.17 -6.04 -6.99
CA VAL A 123 -6.79 -4.74 -6.77
C VAL A 123 -5.73 -3.76 -6.32
N LEU A 124 -5.48 -2.74 -7.13
CA LEU A 124 -4.50 -1.68 -6.86
C LEU A 124 -5.08 -0.33 -7.30
N PRO A 125 -4.78 0.76 -6.57
CA PRO A 125 -5.05 2.10 -7.06
C PRO A 125 -4.29 2.38 -8.36
N GLY A 126 -5.02 2.83 -9.39
CA GLY A 126 -4.41 3.11 -10.70
C GLY A 126 -3.58 4.40 -10.73
N PRO A 127 -2.66 4.56 -11.71
CA PRO A 127 -1.79 5.73 -11.79
C PRO A 127 -2.56 7.03 -12.01
N ILE A 128 -3.65 7.00 -12.77
CA ILE A 128 -4.51 8.18 -12.99
C ILE A 128 -5.18 8.63 -11.68
N THR A 129 -5.41 7.73 -10.75
CA THR A 129 -5.94 8.06 -9.43
C THR A 129 -4.83 8.57 -8.51
N ASN A 130 -3.68 7.92 -8.51
CA ASN A 130 -2.59 8.22 -7.58
C ASN A 130 -1.89 9.56 -7.87
N LEU A 131 -1.56 9.83 -9.13
CA LEU A 131 -0.77 11.01 -9.48
C LEU A 131 -1.46 12.34 -9.12
N PRO A 132 -2.74 12.58 -9.48
CA PRO A 132 -3.42 13.82 -9.11
C PRO A 132 -3.67 13.97 -7.59
N LEU A 133 -3.68 12.87 -6.85
CA LEU A 133 -3.90 12.84 -5.41
C LEU A 133 -2.59 12.86 -4.61
N SER A 134 -1.46 12.85 -5.30
CA SER A 134 -0.13 13.02 -4.70
C SER A 134 0.25 14.51 -4.61
N LYS A 135 1.23 14.81 -3.77
CA LYS A 135 1.84 16.13 -3.67
C LYS A 135 3.23 16.14 -4.29
N ASP A 136 3.50 17.17 -5.07
CA ASP A 136 4.85 17.47 -5.50
C ASP A 136 5.64 18.06 -4.32
N LYS A 137 6.70 17.38 -3.95
CA LYS A 137 7.67 17.78 -2.93
C LYS A 137 9.03 18.07 -3.56
N THR A 138 9.03 18.47 -4.82
CA THR A 138 10.23 19.00 -5.45
C THR A 138 10.69 20.22 -4.66
N GLU A 139 11.89 20.15 -4.08
CA GLU A 139 12.44 21.28 -3.36
C GLU A 139 12.60 22.44 -4.35
N VAL A 140 11.94 23.54 -4.05
CA VAL A 140 12.18 24.82 -4.71
C VAL A 140 13.53 25.29 -4.18
N SER A 141 14.58 25.08 -4.95
CA SER A 141 15.93 25.62 -4.69
C SER A 141 15.97 27.14 -4.81
#